data_b56d63e3b152539f2ea3bc17a3a70a0f
#
_entry.id   b56d63e3b152539f2ea3bc17a3a70a0f
#
_cell.length_a   1.000
_cell.length_b   1.000
_cell.length_c   1.000
_cell.angle_alpha   90.00
_cell.angle_beta   90.00
_cell.angle_gamma   90.00
#
_symmetry.space_group_name_H-M   'P 1'
#
loop_
_entity.id
_entity.type
_entity.pdbx_description
1 polymer ?
#
loop_
_entity_poly.entity_id
_entity_poly.type
_entity_poly.pdbx_seq_one_letter_code
_entity_poly.pdbx_strand_id
1 'polypeptide(L)'
;MTFFDPTRRSLLAAGLAATVWPNFGHAKDRSVQSSPWIDGLSFLPDDLADVTASGLNAMICDVSEVEEVKDAQGHPRYLRTFAANDRALDKALARIAGSSQVSLALKGSDIGKRPGCAAFLQFQSCETIGDDLTRIAYFQGKGLRVLQLTHHNDNLFAGGAIEPVQSGLTPFGRDGIGEMNRVGILPDVAHGSAQTIVEAARLSRTPIVYSHGACRAIVDNPRCIGDDGIRAIADGGGLVGIFMLSFWLTRDPV
;
A
#
# COMPACT_ATOMS: atom_id res chain seq x y z
N MET A 1 12.22 25.51 -35.73
CA MET A 1 11.75 26.71 -35.03
C MET A 1 11.23 26.26 -33.67
N THR A 2 12.08 26.32 -32.69
CA THR A 2 11.85 25.86 -31.30
C THR A 2 11.27 27.02 -30.49
N PHE A 3 10.04 26.92 -30.06
CA PHE A 3 9.46 27.82 -29.09
C PHE A 3 9.87 27.39 -27.69
N PHE A 4 10.80 28.11 -27.10
CA PHE A 4 11.12 28.07 -25.68
C PHE A 4 10.12 28.96 -24.94
N ASP A 5 9.34 28.40 -24.04
CA ASP A 5 8.48 29.17 -23.13
C ASP A 5 9.31 29.65 -21.92
N PRO A 6 9.52 30.97 -21.74
CA PRO A 6 10.37 31.50 -20.69
C PRO A 6 9.67 31.64 -19.32
N THR A 7 8.41 31.24 -19.19
CA THR A 7 7.59 31.58 -18.00
C THR A 7 7.89 30.76 -16.74
N ARG A 8 8.54 29.59 -16.88
CA ARG A 8 8.87 28.72 -15.71
C ARG A 8 10.21 29.01 -15.05
N ARG A 9 11.12 29.77 -15.67
CA ARG A 9 12.41 30.16 -15.06
C ARG A 9 12.39 31.56 -14.42
N SER A 10 11.40 32.38 -14.75
CA SER A 10 11.31 33.75 -14.21
C SER A 10 10.73 33.83 -12.80
N LEU A 11 10.11 32.77 -12.28
CA LEU A 11 9.55 32.72 -10.93
C LEU A 11 10.57 32.37 -9.84
N LEU A 12 11.78 31.95 -10.21
CA LEU A 12 12.86 31.64 -9.25
C LEU A 12 13.83 32.79 -9.02
N ALA A 13 13.77 33.86 -9.80
CA ALA A 13 14.69 35.00 -9.71
C ALA A 13 14.15 36.26 -9.02
N ALA A 14 12.85 36.30 -8.65
CA ALA A 14 12.21 37.46 -8.04
C ALA A 14 11.98 37.38 -6.52
N GLY A 15 12.56 36.40 -5.84
CA GLY A 15 12.32 36.10 -4.42
C GLY A 15 13.38 36.55 -3.44
N LEU A 16 14.27 37.50 -3.79
CA LEU A 16 15.24 38.11 -2.85
C LEU A 16 14.90 39.56 -2.54
N ALA A 17 13.66 39.80 -2.08
CA ALA A 17 13.34 41.03 -1.35
C ALA A 17 13.29 40.66 0.13
N ALA A 18 14.15 41.31 0.90
CA ALA A 18 14.30 41.14 2.33
C ALA A 18 12.95 41.27 3.07
N THR A 19 12.33 40.17 3.41
CA THR A 19 11.36 40.13 4.49
C THR A 19 12.10 39.78 5.77
N VAL A 20 12.05 40.71 6.73
CA VAL A 20 12.46 40.50 8.10
C VAL A 20 11.73 39.27 8.63
N TRP A 21 12.43 38.15 8.72
CA TRP A 21 11.90 36.99 9.43
C TRP A 21 11.84 37.32 10.90
N PRO A 22 10.67 37.15 11.55
CA PRO A 22 10.63 37.27 13.00
C PRO A 22 11.62 36.23 13.55
N ASN A 23 12.44 36.68 14.49
CA ASN A 23 13.33 35.83 15.27
C ASN A 23 12.52 34.72 15.91
N PHE A 24 12.48 33.54 15.24
CA PHE A 24 12.08 32.32 15.91
C PHE A 24 13.18 32.06 16.94
N GLY A 25 12.85 32.34 18.19
CA GLY A 25 13.70 32.02 19.32
C GLY A 25 14.22 30.59 19.15
N HIS A 26 15.49 30.42 19.45
CA HIS A 26 16.18 29.13 19.45
C HIS A 26 15.23 28.07 20.05
N ALA A 27 14.59 27.26 19.20
CA ALA A 27 13.92 26.08 19.65
C ALA A 27 15.01 25.24 20.33
N LYS A 28 14.96 25.20 21.66
CA LYS A 28 15.78 24.28 22.43
C LYS A 28 15.69 22.93 21.72
N ASP A 29 16.86 22.40 21.44
CA ASP A 29 17.15 21.08 20.91
C ASP A 29 16.03 20.06 21.23
N ARG A 30 14.99 20.04 20.43
CA ARG A 30 14.16 18.85 20.28
C ARG A 30 15.07 17.94 19.50
N SER A 31 15.69 16.99 20.21
CA SER A 31 16.28 15.82 19.59
C SER A 31 15.36 15.46 18.41
N VAL A 32 15.87 15.58 17.20
CA VAL A 32 15.17 15.11 16.00
C VAL A 32 15.01 13.61 16.25
N GLN A 33 13.90 13.25 16.85
CA GLN A 33 13.49 11.87 16.96
C GLN A 33 13.38 11.43 15.51
N SER A 34 14.35 10.67 15.04
CA SER A 34 14.43 10.24 13.67
C SER A 34 13.05 9.64 13.30
N SER A 35 12.41 10.20 12.28
CA SER A 35 11.12 9.69 11.82
C SER A 35 11.27 8.19 11.56
N PRO A 36 10.30 7.35 11.93
CA PRO A 36 10.40 5.92 11.73
C PRO A 36 10.50 5.59 10.24
N TRP A 37 11.35 4.65 9.88
CA TRP A 37 11.47 4.13 8.54
C TRP A 37 10.46 3.00 8.37
N ILE A 38 9.55 3.16 7.41
CA ILE A 38 8.45 2.24 7.17
C ILE A 38 8.48 1.79 5.71
N ASP A 39 8.55 0.48 5.47
CA ASP A 39 8.38 -0.09 4.15
C ASP A 39 6.89 -0.31 3.87
N GLY A 40 6.40 0.25 2.76
CA GLY A 40 5.00 0.16 2.34
C GLY A 40 4.60 -1.19 1.77
N LEU A 41 5.56 -2.00 1.33
CA LEU A 41 5.36 -3.39 0.93
C LEU A 41 6.64 -4.19 1.09
N SER A 42 6.58 -5.20 1.92
CA SER A 42 7.66 -6.15 2.15
C SER A 42 7.13 -7.58 2.25
N PHE A 43 8.04 -8.51 2.43
CA PHE A 43 7.76 -9.91 2.70
C PHE A 43 8.57 -10.35 3.92
N LEU A 44 8.16 -11.43 4.60
CA LEU A 44 8.99 -12.05 5.62
C LEU A 44 10.14 -12.80 4.93
N PRO A 45 11.39 -12.34 5.01
CA PRO A 45 12.52 -13.07 4.42
C PRO A 45 12.74 -14.40 5.14
N ASP A 46 13.45 -15.33 4.50
CA ASP A 46 13.78 -16.62 5.09
C ASP A 46 14.59 -16.44 6.38
N ASP A 47 15.60 -15.57 6.35
CA ASP A 47 16.33 -15.13 7.54
C ASP A 47 15.80 -13.79 8.05
N LEU A 48 15.15 -13.81 9.22
CA LEU A 48 14.61 -12.59 9.84
C LEU A 48 15.72 -11.63 10.35
N ALA A 49 16.98 -12.04 10.37
CA ALA A 49 18.10 -11.15 10.65
C ALA A 49 18.26 -10.05 9.60
N ASP A 50 17.86 -10.32 8.35
CA ASP A 50 17.86 -9.33 7.27
C ASP A 50 16.95 -8.14 7.60
N VAL A 51 15.81 -8.39 8.28
CA VAL A 51 14.91 -7.32 8.74
C VAL A 51 15.59 -6.41 9.75
N THR A 52 16.37 -6.98 10.67
CA THR A 52 17.17 -6.19 11.62
C THR A 52 18.26 -5.39 10.92
N ALA A 53 18.94 -6.01 9.96
CA ALA A 53 20.00 -5.36 9.19
C ALA A 53 19.49 -4.20 8.32
N SER A 54 18.22 -4.24 7.89
CA SER A 54 17.60 -3.16 7.11
C SER A 54 17.42 -1.85 7.89
N GLY A 55 17.36 -1.92 9.22
CA GLY A 55 17.09 -0.76 10.07
C GLY A 55 15.64 -0.26 10.03
N LEU A 56 14.71 -1.01 9.43
CA LEU A 56 13.28 -0.66 9.39
C LEU A 56 12.67 -0.66 10.79
N ASN A 57 11.84 0.33 11.05
CA ASN A 57 11.03 0.41 12.28
C ASN A 57 9.70 -0.33 12.11
N ALA A 58 9.14 -0.31 10.89
CA ALA A 58 7.92 -1.03 10.56
C ALA A 58 7.89 -1.43 9.07
N MET A 59 7.02 -2.40 8.75
CA MET A 59 6.72 -2.80 7.38
C MET A 59 5.26 -3.22 7.24
N ILE A 60 4.67 -2.97 6.09
CA ILE A 60 3.49 -3.69 5.63
C ILE A 60 4.00 -4.96 4.97
N CYS A 61 3.62 -6.10 5.52
CA CYS A 61 4.18 -7.39 5.15
C CYS A 61 3.13 -8.25 4.46
N ASP A 62 3.32 -8.48 3.15
CA ASP A 62 2.47 -9.41 2.41
C ASP A 62 2.77 -10.85 2.85
N VAL A 63 1.71 -11.54 3.20
CA VAL A 63 1.73 -12.96 3.57
C VAL A 63 0.79 -13.78 2.68
N SER A 64 0.38 -13.21 1.54
CA SER A 64 -0.48 -13.90 0.59
C SER A 64 0.18 -15.14 0.00
N GLU A 65 -0.61 -16.17 -0.19
CA GLU A 65 -0.23 -17.37 -0.93
C GLU A 65 -1.10 -17.52 -2.17
N VAL A 66 -0.46 -17.89 -3.28
CA VAL A 66 -1.11 -18.21 -4.55
C VAL A 66 -1.03 -19.71 -4.74
N GLU A 67 -2.17 -20.36 -4.90
CA GLU A 67 -2.21 -21.79 -5.20
C GLU A 67 -2.67 -22.05 -6.63
N GLU A 68 -2.13 -23.11 -7.24
CA GLU A 68 -2.62 -23.60 -8.51
C GLU A 68 -3.88 -24.44 -8.26
N VAL A 69 -4.98 -24.01 -8.89
CA VAL A 69 -6.23 -24.78 -8.96
C VAL A 69 -6.55 -25.09 -10.41
N LYS A 70 -7.26 -26.18 -10.67
CA LYS A 70 -7.69 -26.53 -12.02
C LYS A 70 -9.12 -26.08 -12.25
N ASP A 71 -9.38 -25.46 -13.41
CA ASP A 71 -10.75 -25.17 -13.85
C ASP A 71 -11.49 -26.47 -14.26
N ALA A 72 -12.75 -26.34 -14.65
CA ALA A 72 -13.59 -27.45 -15.06
C ALA A 72 -13.05 -28.22 -16.29
N GLN A 73 -12.18 -27.60 -17.08
CA GLN A 73 -11.51 -28.16 -18.25
C GLN A 73 -10.12 -28.72 -17.94
N GLY A 74 -9.65 -28.59 -16.67
CA GLY A 74 -8.36 -29.07 -16.21
C GLY A 74 -7.19 -28.10 -16.45
N HIS A 75 -7.43 -26.86 -16.91
CA HIS A 75 -6.39 -25.87 -17.09
C HIS A 75 -5.97 -25.25 -15.75
N PRO A 76 -4.69 -24.95 -15.54
CA PRO A 76 -4.23 -24.35 -14.31
C PRO A 76 -4.74 -22.91 -14.18
N ARG A 77 -5.21 -22.56 -12.99
CA ARG A 77 -5.56 -21.22 -12.55
C ARG A 77 -4.78 -20.92 -11.27
N TYR A 78 -4.29 -19.70 -11.14
CA TYR A 78 -3.51 -19.27 -9.97
C TYR A 78 -4.36 -18.30 -9.16
N LEU A 79 -4.84 -18.76 -8.01
CA LEU A 79 -5.81 -18.04 -7.19
C LEU A 79 -5.30 -17.82 -5.76
N ARG A 80 -5.71 -16.73 -5.16
CA ARG A 80 -5.53 -16.46 -3.73
C ARG A 80 -6.77 -16.96 -2.98
N THR A 81 -6.84 -18.27 -2.75
CA THR A 81 -8.01 -18.85 -2.07
C THR A 81 -8.04 -18.51 -0.59
N PHE A 82 -9.23 -18.52 0.01
CA PHE A 82 -9.38 -18.34 1.46
C PHE A 82 -8.55 -19.36 2.25
N ALA A 83 -8.63 -20.64 1.88
CA ALA A 83 -7.97 -21.73 2.63
C ALA A 83 -6.44 -21.65 2.57
N ALA A 84 -5.86 -21.32 1.38
CA ALA A 84 -4.42 -21.15 1.25
C ALA A 84 -3.92 -19.96 2.11
N ASN A 85 -4.63 -18.84 2.03
CA ASN A 85 -4.24 -17.63 2.72
C ASN A 85 -4.50 -17.68 4.23
N ASP A 86 -5.49 -18.43 4.67
CA ASP A 86 -5.68 -18.71 6.11
C ASP A 86 -4.49 -19.49 6.69
N ARG A 87 -4.02 -20.53 6.01
CA ARG A 87 -2.81 -21.28 6.38
C ARG A 87 -1.55 -20.40 6.32
N ALA A 88 -1.42 -19.57 5.27
CA ALA A 88 -0.28 -18.69 5.11
C ALA A 88 -0.18 -17.65 6.25
N LEU A 89 -1.32 -17.09 6.65
CA LEU A 89 -1.40 -16.18 7.79
C LEU A 89 -0.96 -16.88 9.09
N ASP A 90 -1.45 -18.10 9.36
CA ASP A 90 -1.05 -18.86 10.55
C ASP A 90 0.45 -19.16 10.57
N LYS A 91 1.03 -19.52 9.42
CA LYS A 91 2.47 -19.74 9.26
C LYS A 91 3.27 -18.46 9.54
N ALA A 92 2.84 -17.33 9.02
CA ALA A 92 3.49 -16.05 9.25
C ALA A 92 3.42 -15.64 10.74
N LEU A 93 2.26 -15.78 11.36
CA LEU A 93 2.07 -15.51 12.78
C LEU A 93 2.97 -16.38 13.67
N ALA A 94 3.09 -17.67 13.36
CA ALA A 94 3.97 -18.58 14.07
C ALA A 94 5.46 -18.19 13.94
N ARG A 95 5.90 -17.79 12.74
CA ARG A 95 7.27 -17.28 12.50
C ARG A 95 7.55 -16.03 13.31
N ILE A 96 6.61 -15.06 13.31
CA ILE A 96 6.76 -13.81 14.05
C ILE A 96 6.77 -14.07 15.56
N ALA A 97 5.90 -14.94 16.07
CA ALA A 97 5.84 -15.29 17.48
C ALA A 97 7.14 -15.93 18.01
N GLY A 98 7.87 -16.64 17.15
CA GLY A 98 9.16 -17.26 17.47
C GLY A 98 10.36 -16.32 17.31
N SER A 99 10.17 -15.03 16.97
CA SER A 99 11.24 -14.10 16.63
C SER A 99 11.35 -12.95 17.63
N SER A 100 12.58 -12.49 17.89
CA SER A 100 12.86 -11.20 18.54
C SER A 100 13.12 -10.06 17.55
N GLN A 101 13.22 -10.35 16.25
CA GLN A 101 13.61 -9.42 15.19
C GLN A 101 12.40 -8.74 14.52
N VAL A 102 11.25 -9.41 14.56
CA VAL A 102 9.99 -8.91 14.04
C VAL A 102 8.89 -9.07 15.07
N SER A 103 8.03 -8.10 15.23
CA SER A 103 6.89 -8.15 16.13
C SER A 103 5.59 -7.86 15.37
N LEU A 104 4.53 -8.60 15.66
CA LEU A 104 3.21 -8.33 15.12
C LEU A 104 2.71 -6.97 15.60
N ALA A 105 2.35 -6.10 14.66
CA ALA A 105 1.75 -4.80 14.93
C ALA A 105 0.26 -4.81 14.57
N LEU A 106 -0.57 -4.31 15.48
CA LEU A 106 -2.02 -4.25 15.33
C LEU A 106 -2.54 -2.81 15.19
N LYS A 107 -1.69 -1.82 15.48
CA LYS A 107 -1.98 -0.38 15.38
C LYS A 107 -0.69 0.42 15.26
N GLY A 108 -0.77 1.61 14.69
CA GLY A 108 0.42 2.47 14.46
C GLY A 108 1.23 2.76 15.72
N SER A 109 0.57 2.84 16.88
CA SER A 109 1.27 3.04 18.16
C SER A 109 2.08 1.82 18.63
N ASP A 110 2.08 0.70 17.93
CA ASP A 110 2.91 -0.47 18.26
C ASP A 110 4.32 -0.33 17.67
N ILE A 111 4.53 0.60 16.73
CA ILE A 111 5.85 0.91 16.16
C ILE A 111 6.77 1.40 17.28
N GLY A 112 7.91 0.74 17.43
CA GLY A 112 8.91 1.05 18.46
C GLY A 112 8.55 0.63 19.89
N LYS A 113 7.40 -0.01 20.13
CA LYS A 113 7.04 -0.49 21.47
C LYS A 113 7.65 -1.83 21.83
N ARG A 114 7.94 -2.65 20.84
CA ARG A 114 8.55 -3.97 21.00
C ARG A 114 9.90 -3.98 20.29
N PRO A 115 10.82 -4.84 20.71
CA PRO A 115 12.06 -5.06 19.96
C PRO A 115 11.77 -5.51 18.53
N GLY A 116 12.65 -5.13 17.62
CA GLY A 116 12.57 -5.50 16.20
C GLY A 116 11.62 -4.62 15.38
N CYS A 117 11.44 -4.99 14.13
CA CYS A 117 10.57 -4.32 13.18
C CYS A 117 9.10 -4.68 13.44
N ALA A 118 8.23 -3.67 13.43
CA ALA A 118 6.78 -3.85 13.58
C ALA A 118 6.16 -4.28 12.25
N ALA A 119 5.61 -5.49 12.15
CA ALA A 119 4.99 -6.01 10.92
C ALA A 119 3.47 -5.89 10.98
N PHE A 120 2.90 -5.13 10.02
CA PHE A 120 1.47 -5.08 9.73
C PHE A 120 1.17 -6.08 8.61
N LEU A 121 0.49 -7.17 8.93
CA LEU A 121 0.23 -8.23 7.96
C LEU A 121 -0.81 -7.80 6.93
N GLN A 122 -0.54 -8.14 5.68
CA GLN A 122 -1.32 -7.78 4.50
C GLN A 122 -1.65 -9.02 3.65
N PHE A 123 -2.80 -8.95 2.97
CA PHE A 123 -3.05 -9.74 1.76
C PHE A 123 -3.12 -8.84 0.53
N GLN A 124 -2.44 -9.23 -0.55
CA GLN A 124 -2.37 -8.50 -1.81
C GLN A 124 -3.53 -8.79 -2.78
N SER A 125 -4.68 -9.20 -2.29
CA SER A 125 -5.94 -9.21 -3.06
C SER A 125 -7.12 -9.59 -2.19
N CYS A 126 -8.25 -8.95 -2.43
CA CYS A 126 -9.55 -9.36 -1.88
C CYS A 126 -10.10 -10.67 -2.47
N GLU A 127 -9.41 -11.31 -3.45
CA GLU A 127 -9.74 -12.68 -3.85
C GLU A 127 -9.77 -13.63 -2.66
N THR A 128 -8.90 -13.40 -1.67
CA THR A 128 -8.84 -14.13 -0.40
C THR A 128 -10.17 -14.12 0.36
N ILE A 129 -10.94 -13.03 0.22
CA ILE A 129 -12.23 -12.85 0.88
C ILE A 129 -13.32 -13.65 0.14
N GLY A 130 -13.19 -13.81 -1.19
CA GLY A 130 -14.21 -14.41 -2.01
C GLY A 130 -15.52 -13.61 -1.97
N ASP A 131 -16.64 -14.29 -1.81
CA ASP A 131 -17.99 -13.74 -1.80
C ASP A 131 -18.60 -13.58 -0.38
N ASP A 132 -17.78 -13.70 0.66
CA ASP A 132 -18.20 -13.64 2.07
C ASP A 132 -17.45 -12.54 2.82
N LEU A 133 -18.08 -11.36 2.96
CA LEU A 133 -17.49 -10.21 3.66
C LEU A 133 -17.18 -10.47 5.14
N THR A 134 -17.81 -11.47 5.78
CA THR A 134 -17.51 -11.79 7.20
C THR A 134 -16.07 -12.25 7.39
N ARG A 135 -15.42 -12.74 6.33
CA ARG A 135 -14.01 -13.13 6.33
C ARG A 135 -13.07 -11.96 6.56
N ILE A 136 -13.48 -10.72 6.28
CA ILE A 136 -12.70 -9.50 6.59
C ILE A 136 -12.54 -9.39 8.11
N ALA A 137 -13.63 -9.51 8.87
CA ALA A 137 -13.59 -9.49 10.33
C ALA A 137 -12.83 -10.71 10.90
N TYR A 138 -12.99 -11.88 10.29
CA TYR A 138 -12.26 -13.10 10.66
C TYR A 138 -10.74 -12.90 10.57
N PHE A 139 -10.23 -12.43 9.45
CA PHE A 139 -8.79 -12.18 9.26
C PHE A 139 -8.27 -11.02 10.13
N GLN A 140 -9.09 -9.99 10.34
CA GLN A 140 -8.76 -8.92 11.26
C GLN A 140 -8.56 -9.46 12.69
N GLY A 141 -9.45 -10.35 13.14
CA GLY A 141 -9.33 -11.03 14.44
C GLY A 141 -8.08 -11.87 14.58
N LYS A 142 -7.60 -12.48 13.49
CA LYS A 142 -6.33 -13.22 13.42
C LYS A 142 -5.08 -12.32 13.38
N GLY A 143 -5.21 -11.03 13.11
CA GLY A 143 -4.07 -10.11 13.11
C GLY A 143 -3.78 -9.41 11.77
N LEU A 144 -4.55 -9.67 10.70
CA LEU A 144 -4.44 -8.92 9.45
C LEU A 144 -4.80 -7.45 9.67
N ARG A 145 -4.05 -6.54 9.07
CA ARG A 145 -4.28 -5.09 9.22
C ARG A 145 -4.37 -4.33 7.91
N VAL A 146 -3.90 -4.89 6.82
CA VAL A 146 -3.96 -4.28 5.49
C VAL A 146 -4.56 -5.28 4.52
N LEU A 147 -5.46 -4.81 3.65
CA LEU A 147 -6.08 -5.65 2.63
C LEU A 147 -6.14 -4.88 1.31
N GLN A 148 -5.43 -5.38 0.32
CA GLN A 148 -5.41 -4.81 -1.01
C GLN A 148 -6.62 -5.25 -1.82
N LEU A 149 -7.25 -4.32 -2.56
CA LEU A 149 -8.50 -4.59 -3.27
C LEU A 149 -8.31 -5.57 -4.42
N THR A 150 -7.31 -5.35 -5.27
CA THR A 150 -7.04 -6.15 -6.48
C THR A 150 -5.56 -6.45 -6.62
N HIS A 151 -5.22 -7.48 -7.41
CA HIS A 151 -3.85 -7.73 -7.85
C HIS A 151 -3.83 -7.91 -9.37
N HIS A 152 -3.59 -6.80 -10.08
CA HIS A 152 -3.58 -6.65 -11.53
C HIS A 152 -4.95 -6.76 -12.20
N ASN A 153 -5.65 -7.89 -12.06
CA ASN A 153 -6.91 -8.19 -12.74
C ASN A 153 -8.12 -7.77 -11.91
N ASP A 154 -9.26 -7.66 -12.60
CA ASP A 154 -10.57 -7.47 -11.96
C ASP A 154 -10.89 -8.65 -11.04
N ASN A 155 -11.56 -8.36 -9.94
CA ASN A 155 -12.12 -9.35 -9.04
C ASN A 155 -13.53 -8.94 -8.56
N LEU A 156 -14.11 -9.65 -7.59
CA LEU A 156 -15.43 -9.35 -7.06
C LEU A 156 -15.53 -7.97 -6.40
N PHE A 157 -14.40 -7.37 -5.99
CA PHE A 157 -14.38 -6.07 -5.30
C PHE A 157 -14.19 -4.89 -6.26
N ALA A 158 -13.29 -5.01 -7.23
CA ALA A 158 -12.87 -3.84 -8.00
C ALA A 158 -12.14 -4.20 -9.29
N GLY A 159 -12.01 -3.20 -10.14
CA GLY A 159 -11.19 -3.24 -11.35
C GLY A 159 -9.70 -3.16 -11.07
N GLY A 160 -8.94 -4.00 -11.76
CA GLY A 160 -7.48 -4.07 -11.71
C GLY A 160 -6.79 -3.15 -12.72
N ALA A 161 -5.53 -2.82 -12.47
CA ALA A 161 -4.78 -1.84 -13.26
C ALA A 161 -4.46 -2.29 -14.68
N ILE A 162 -4.34 -3.60 -14.94
CA ILE A 162 -3.89 -4.11 -16.25
C ILE A 162 -5.03 -4.59 -17.15
N GLU A 163 -6.27 -4.48 -16.68
CA GLU A 163 -7.42 -4.84 -17.51
C GLU A 163 -7.56 -3.87 -18.69
N PRO A 164 -7.91 -4.39 -19.89
CA PRO A 164 -8.11 -3.55 -21.07
C PRO A 164 -9.23 -2.52 -20.90
N VAL A 165 -10.26 -2.86 -20.15
CA VAL A 165 -11.37 -1.98 -19.79
C VAL A 165 -11.26 -1.66 -18.31
N GLN A 166 -10.98 -0.39 -18.01
CA GLN A 166 -10.82 0.07 -16.63
C GLN A 166 -12.18 0.19 -15.96
N SER A 167 -12.48 -0.72 -15.04
CA SER A 167 -13.65 -0.66 -14.16
C SER A 167 -13.29 -0.08 -12.79
N GLY A 168 -14.28 0.37 -12.02
CA GLY A 168 -14.12 0.87 -10.66
C GLY A 168 -14.51 -0.16 -9.60
N LEU A 169 -15.01 0.35 -8.46
CA LEU A 169 -15.54 -0.49 -7.40
C LEU A 169 -16.85 -1.14 -7.81
N THR A 170 -16.98 -2.45 -7.57
CA THR A 170 -18.27 -3.13 -7.65
C THR A 170 -19.18 -2.73 -6.46
N PRO A 171 -20.49 -2.98 -6.50
CA PRO A 171 -21.33 -2.86 -5.32
C PRO A 171 -20.80 -3.65 -4.12
N PHE A 172 -20.35 -4.89 -4.35
CA PHE A 172 -19.75 -5.75 -3.32
C PHE A 172 -18.45 -5.17 -2.76
N GLY A 173 -17.60 -4.57 -3.61
CA GLY A 173 -16.38 -3.90 -3.17
C GLY A 173 -16.63 -2.66 -2.33
N ARG A 174 -17.74 -1.92 -2.60
CA ARG A 174 -18.16 -0.77 -1.77
C ARG A 174 -18.54 -1.22 -0.37
N ASP A 175 -19.32 -2.30 -0.26
CA ASP A 175 -19.68 -2.91 1.03
C ASP A 175 -18.43 -3.45 1.73
N GLY A 176 -17.49 -4.04 0.98
CA GLY A 176 -16.20 -4.51 1.49
C GLY A 176 -15.35 -3.40 2.11
N ILE A 177 -15.24 -2.22 1.46
CA ILE A 177 -14.56 -1.05 2.04
C ILE A 177 -15.28 -0.59 3.33
N GLY A 178 -16.62 -0.60 3.32
CA GLY A 178 -17.42 -0.31 4.50
C GLY A 178 -17.07 -1.24 5.68
N GLU A 179 -16.94 -2.54 5.40
CA GLU A 179 -16.56 -3.54 6.39
C GLU A 179 -15.11 -3.37 6.86
N MET A 180 -14.14 -3.11 5.95
CA MET A 180 -12.76 -2.80 6.32
C MET A 180 -12.69 -1.61 7.28
N ASN A 181 -13.40 -0.52 6.97
CA ASN A 181 -13.47 0.65 7.86
C ASN A 181 -14.09 0.31 9.22
N ARG A 182 -15.14 -0.54 9.24
CA ARG A 182 -15.81 -0.94 10.48
C ARG A 182 -14.91 -1.72 11.41
N VAL A 183 -14.11 -2.64 10.87
CA VAL A 183 -13.23 -3.52 11.68
C VAL A 183 -11.82 -2.97 11.88
N GLY A 184 -11.45 -1.87 11.21
CA GLY A 184 -10.12 -1.26 11.33
C GLY A 184 -9.04 -1.97 10.50
N ILE A 185 -9.40 -2.50 9.33
CA ILE A 185 -8.45 -2.90 8.28
C ILE A 185 -8.19 -1.68 7.38
N LEU A 186 -6.93 -1.43 7.07
CA LEU A 186 -6.48 -0.39 6.14
C LEU A 186 -6.68 -0.88 4.70
N PRO A 187 -7.54 -0.21 3.90
CA PRO A 187 -7.66 -0.54 2.48
C PRO A 187 -6.39 -0.12 1.72
N ASP A 188 -5.86 -1.03 0.90
CA ASP A 188 -4.76 -0.76 -0.01
C ASP A 188 -5.28 -0.79 -1.46
N VAL A 189 -4.99 0.26 -2.22
CA VAL A 189 -5.44 0.41 -3.62
C VAL A 189 -4.32 0.24 -4.64
N ALA A 190 -3.14 -0.20 -4.23
CA ALA A 190 -2.11 -0.60 -5.17
C ALA A 190 -2.65 -1.71 -6.09
N HIS A 191 -2.21 -1.74 -7.35
CA HIS A 191 -2.74 -2.62 -8.41
C HIS A 191 -4.17 -2.35 -8.87
N GLY A 192 -4.91 -1.44 -8.25
CA GLY A 192 -6.23 -1.04 -8.70
C GLY A 192 -6.20 -0.19 -9.97
N SER A 193 -7.28 -0.24 -10.74
CA SER A 193 -7.49 0.68 -11.86
C SER A 193 -7.50 2.13 -11.38
N ALA A 194 -7.29 3.09 -12.29
CA ALA A 194 -7.38 4.50 -11.96
C ALA A 194 -8.75 4.87 -11.35
N GLN A 195 -9.83 4.26 -11.85
CA GLN A 195 -11.17 4.46 -11.32
C GLN A 195 -11.34 3.86 -9.94
N THR A 196 -10.86 2.63 -9.72
CA THR A 196 -10.87 1.96 -8.40
C THR A 196 -10.18 2.81 -7.34
N ILE A 197 -8.98 3.35 -7.64
CA ILE A 197 -8.21 4.18 -6.71
C ILE A 197 -9.02 5.40 -6.27
N VAL A 198 -9.57 6.17 -7.24
CA VAL A 198 -10.31 7.40 -6.94
C VAL A 198 -11.61 7.10 -6.20
N GLU A 199 -12.35 6.07 -6.62
CA GLU A 199 -13.61 5.70 -5.97
C GLU A 199 -13.39 5.20 -4.54
N ALA A 200 -12.38 4.35 -4.31
CA ALA A 200 -12.05 3.84 -3.00
C ALA A 200 -11.61 4.97 -2.05
N ALA A 201 -10.76 5.89 -2.53
CA ALA A 201 -10.31 7.03 -1.74
C ALA A 201 -11.46 7.95 -1.30
N ARG A 202 -12.44 8.16 -2.17
CA ARG A 202 -13.63 8.99 -1.87
C ARG A 202 -14.67 8.29 -0.99
N LEU A 203 -14.74 6.97 -1.08
CA LEU A 203 -15.72 6.17 -0.33
C LEU A 203 -15.27 5.88 1.09
N SER A 204 -13.98 5.63 1.28
CA SER A 204 -13.43 5.24 2.58
C SER A 204 -13.58 6.37 3.60
N ARG A 205 -14.01 6.01 4.81
CA ARG A 205 -14.12 6.94 5.96
C ARG A 205 -12.84 7.03 6.78
N THR A 206 -11.87 6.18 6.46
CA THR A 206 -10.53 6.18 7.06
C THR A 206 -9.50 6.41 5.95
N PRO A 207 -8.30 6.93 6.28
CA PRO A 207 -7.22 7.01 5.31
C PRO A 207 -6.99 5.66 4.62
N ILE A 208 -6.63 5.70 3.34
CA ILE A 208 -6.24 4.52 2.56
C ILE A 208 -4.78 4.61 2.16
N VAL A 209 -4.20 3.50 1.73
CA VAL A 209 -2.84 3.46 1.23
C VAL A 209 -2.80 3.00 -0.23
N TYR A 210 -1.89 3.60 -1.00
CA TYR A 210 -1.35 3.02 -2.22
C TYR A 210 0.04 2.53 -1.86
N SER A 211 0.15 1.31 -1.39
CA SER A 211 1.32 0.80 -0.67
C SER A 211 2.59 0.82 -1.52
N HIS A 212 2.48 0.55 -2.83
CA HIS A 212 3.61 0.46 -3.73
C HIS A 212 3.22 0.71 -5.19
N GLY A 213 4.01 1.50 -5.88
CA GLY A 213 3.87 1.80 -7.30
C GLY A 213 4.74 2.98 -7.71
N ALA A 214 4.42 3.58 -8.87
CA ALA A 214 5.14 4.73 -9.38
C ALA A 214 4.15 5.76 -9.94
N CYS A 215 4.64 6.96 -10.26
CA CYS A 215 3.83 8.04 -10.80
C CYS A 215 3.66 7.89 -12.31
N ARG A 216 2.42 7.87 -12.79
CA ARG A 216 2.09 7.77 -14.22
C ARG A 216 2.65 8.93 -15.05
N ALA A 217 2.81 10.10 -14.44
CA ALA A 217 3.43 11.25 -15.08
C ALA A 217 4.91 11.01 -15.48
N ILE A 218 5.59 10.07 -14.83
CA ILE A 218 6.98 9.69 -15.14
C ILE A 218 7.00 8.57 -16.18
N VAL A 219 6.27 7.48 -15.91
CA VAL A 219 6.14 6.34 -16.82
C VAL A 219 4.66 6.08 -17.08
N ASP A 220 4.21 6.28 -18.31
CA ASP A 220 2.83 6.02 -18.72
C ASP A 220 2.56 4.51 -18.78
N ASN A 221 2.22 3.97 -17.63
CA ASN A 221 1.88 2.58 -17.46
C ASN A 221 0.59 2.48 -16.62
N PRO A 222 -0.38 1.65 -16.99
CA PRO A 222 -1.63 1.49 -16.21
C PRO A 222 -1.41 1.13 -14.75
N ARG A 223 -0.30 0.47 -14.42
CA ARG A 223 0.07 0.11 -13.05
C ARG A 223 0.55 1.31 -12.22
N CYS A 224 0.90 2.43 -12.87
CA CYS A 224 1.34 3.64 -12.19
C CYS A 224 0.13 4.52 -11.82
N ILE A 225 0.19 5.13 -10.64
CA ILE A 225 -0.87 6.01 -10.15
C ILE A 225 -0.87 7.36 -10.89
N GLY A 226 -2.06 7.79 -11.34
CA GLY A 226 -2.26 9.12 -11.91
C GLY A 226 -2.45 10.20 -10.84
N ASP A 227 -2.31 11.46 -11.25
CA ASP A 227 -2.43 12.62 -10.38
C ASP A 227 -3.78 12.70 -9.64
N ASP A 228 -4.89 12.30 -10.29
CA ASP A 228 -6.21 12.29 -9.66
C ASP A 228 -6.30 11.27 -8.52
N GLY A 229 -5.66 10.11 -8.69
CA GLY A 229 -5.54 9.12 -7.63
C GLY A 229 -4.70 9.62 -6.46
N ILE A 230 -3.54 10.25 -6.76
CA ILE A 230 -2.67 10.85 -5.74
C ILE A 230 -3.42 11.90 -4.92
N ARG A 231 -4.15 12.81 -5.60
CA ARG A 231 -4.95 13.85 -4.93
C ARG A 231 -6.06 13.24 -4.07
N ALA A 232 -6.81 12.28 -4.62
CA ALA A 232 -7.90 11.64 -3.88
C ALA A 232 -7.42 10.95 -2.61
N ILE A 233 -6.27 10.26 -2.66
CA ILE A 233 -5.65 9.64 -1.48
C ILE A 233 -5.18 10.70 -0.49
N ALA A 234 -4.52 11.76 -0.95
CA ALA A 234 -4.02 12.84 -0.11
C ALA A 234 -5.15 13.61 0.61
N ASP A 235 -6.25 13.91 -0.11
CA ASP A 235 -7.44 14.56 0.43
C ASP A 235 -8.09 13.73 1.57
N GLY A 236 -8.01 12.40 1.47
CA GLY A 236 -8.43 11.47 2.51
C GLY A 236 -7.41 11.26 3.65
N GLY A 237 -6.28 11.98 3.65
CA GLY A 237 -5.20 11.80 4.63
C GLY A 237 -4.41 10.51 4.46
N GLY A 238 -4.49 9.87 3.30
CA GLY A 238 -3.80 8.63 2.98
C GLY A 238 -2.34 8.82 2.56
N LEU A 239 -1.70 7.73 2.12
CA LEU A 239 -0.28 7.70 1.77
C LEU A 239 -0.07 6.99 0.44
N VAL A 240 0.90 7.48 -0.34
CA VAL A 240 1.35 6.87 -1.59
C VAL A 240 2.80 6.42 -1.44
N GLY A 241 3.02 5.10 -1.53
CA GLY A 241 4.34 4.48 -1.52
C GLY A 241 4.95 4.41 -2.93
N ILE A 242 6.24 4.73 -3.02
CA ILE A 242 6.99 4.65 -4.29
C ILE A 242 7.77 3.35 -4.33
N PHE A 243 7.59 2.61 -5.40
CA PHE A 243 8.21 1.32 -5.65
C PHE A 243 9.55 1.50 -6.35
N MET A 244 10.61 0.85 -5.85
CA MET A 244 11.97 1.07 -6.31
C MET A 244 12.38 0.17 -7.50
N LEU A 245 11.44 -0.19 -8.38
CA LEU A 245 11.74 -0.92 -9.62
C LEU A 245 12.07 0.04 -10.76
N SER A 246 13.23 -0.10 -11.36
CA SER A 246 13.79 0.80 -12.37
C SER A 246 12.86 1.01 -13.56
N PHE A 247 12.24 -0.05 -14.10
CA PHE A 247 11.34 0.04 -15.25
C PHE A 247 10.01 0.78 -14.98
N TRP A 248 9.73 1.14 -13.73
CA TRP A 248 8.60 2.01 -13.36
C TRP A 248 9.03 3.40 -12.90
N LEU A 249 10.33 3.62 -12.73
CA LEU A 249 10.87 4.90 -12.30
C LEU A 249 11.51 5.71 -13.44
N THR A 250 11.78 5.08 -14.59
CA THR A 250 12.39 5.74 -15.75
C THR A 250 11.80 5.20 -17.05
N ARG A 251 11.85 6.06 -18.10
CA ARG A 251 11.47 5.66 -19.47
C ARG A 251 12.60 4.88 -20.17
N ASP A 252 13.81 5.02 -19.68
CA ASP A 252 15.02 4.36 -20.21
C ASP A 252 15.56 3.40 -19.14
N PRO A 253 14.95 2.21 -18.99
CA PRO A 253 15.44 1.21 -18.05
C PRO A 253 16.82 0.71 -18.50
N VAL A 254 17.78 0.72 -17.59
CA VAL A 254 19.14 0.21 -17.81
C VAL A 254 19.11 -1.31 -17.83
#